data_c349cc0d0db78ff2e75a6c85c51c6971
#
_entry.id   c349cc0d0db78ff2e75a6c85c51c6971
#
_cell.length_a   1.000
_cell.length_b   1.000
_cell.length_c   1.000
_cell.angle_alpha   90.00
_cell.angle_beta   90.00
_cell.angle_gamma   90.00
#
_symmetry.space_group_name_H-M   'P 1'
#
loop_
_entity.id
_entity.type
_entity.pdbx_description
1 polymer ?
#
loop_
_entity_poly.entity_id
_entity_poly.type
_entity_poly.pdbx_seq_one_letter_code
_entity_poly.pdbx_strand_id
1 'polypeptide(L)'
;MQYFETIKCEDFEVFNLDYHQKRVANTIGLNINLQEYINPISEELLRCKLIYDENGVVDVLYFPYKKREIKSFKIIFDNEIEYSKKYLNRAKLDELYEKKDDCDEVIIIKNKIVTDTTIANIAIFYENSWITSKNCLLGGTTRA
;
A
#
# COMPACT_ATOMS: atom_id res chain seq x y z
N MET A 1 -1.44 -9.09 16.11
CA MET A 1 -1.35 -7.78 15.39
C MET A 1 -2.06 -7.90 14.06
N GLN A 2 -2.76 -6.86 13.60
CA GLN A 2 -3.51 -6.93 12.34
C GLN A 2 -2.81 -6.18 11.21
N TYR A 3 -2.93 -6.75 10.04
CA TYR A 3 -2.40 -6.25 8.77
C TYR A 3 -3.52 -6.19 7.74
N PHE A 4 -3.27 -5.55 6.60
CA PHE A 4 -4.25 -5.55 5.51
C PHE A 4 -3.59 -5.56 4.14
N GLU A 5 -4.31 -6.06 3.16
CA GLU A 5 -4.01 -5.89 1.75
C GLU A 5 -5.01 -4.94 1.11
N THR A 6 -4.57 -4.24 0.08
CA THR A 6 -5.42 -3.41 -0.77
C THR A 6 -5.29 -3.96 -2.19
N ILE A 7 -6.32 -4.64 -2.65
CA ILE A 7 -6.28 -5.44 -3.87
C ILE A 7 -7.25 -4.81 -4.88
N LYS A 8 -6.76 -4.59 -6.09
CA LYS A 8 -7.61 -4.15 -7.20
C LYS A 8 -8.49 -5.29 -7.66
N CYS A 9 -9.80 -5.03 -7.78
CA CYS A 9 -10.75 -5.89 -8.47
C CYS A 9 -11.51 -5.07 -9.52
N GLU A 10 -11.70 -5.62 -10.71
CA GLU A 10 -12.42 -4.99 -11.81
C GLU A 10 -12.91 -6.10 -12.75
N ASP A 11 -14.13 -5.98 -13.31
CA ASP A 11 -14.75 -7.01 -14.16
C ASP A 11 -14.75 -8.42 -13.53
N PHE A 12 -14.98 -8.50 -12.22
CA PHE A 12 -14.88 -9.72 -11.39
C PHE A 12 -13.47 -10.34 -11.32
N GLU A 13 -12.46 -9.71 -11.89
CA GLU A 13 -11.07 -10.18 -11.83
C GLU A 13 -10.34 -9.58 -10.62
N VAL A 14 -9.40 -10.36 -10.07
CA VAL A 14 -8.54 -9.98 -8.96
C VAL A 14 -7.12 -9.78 -9.49
N PHE A 15 -6.57 -8.59 -9.32
CA PHE A 15 -5.28 -8.22 -9.89
C PHE A 15 -4.12 -8.41 -8.90
N ASN A 16 -2.96 -8.81 -9.43
CA ASN A 16 -1.72 -8.97 -8.68
C ASN A 16 -1.82 -9.92 -7.47
N LEU A 17 -2.71 -10.89 -7.54
CA LEU A 17 -3.01 -11.77 -6.40
C LEU A 17 -1.78 -12.50 -5.88
N ASP A 18 -0.90 -12.99 -6.77
CA ASP A 18 0.33 -13.69 -6.40
C ASP A 18 1.28 -12.82 -5.55
N TYR A 19 1.39 -11.53 -5.91
CA TYR A 19 2.21 -10.59 -5.14
C TYR A 19 1.60 -10.30 -3.75
N HIS A 20 0.29 -10.17 -3.68
CA HIS A 20 -0.44 -10.00 -2.41
C HIS A 20 -0.26 -11.25 -1.54
N GLN A 21 -0.46 -12.42 -2.10
CA GLN A 21 -0.31 -13.69 -1.39
C GLN A 21 1.11 -13.87 -0.85
N LYS A 22 2.12 -13.57 -1.67
CA LYS A 22 3.53 -13.61 -1.25
C LYS A 22 3.81 -12.61 -0.11
N ARG A 23 3.24 -11.41 -0.15
CA ARG A 23 3.41 -10.43 0.92
C ARG A 23 2.74 -10.88 2.21
N VAL A 24 1.54 -11.46 2.15
CA VAL A 24 0.87 -12.05 3.31
C VAL A 24 1.74 -13.15 3.92
N ALA A 25 2.22 -14.09 3.09
CA ALA A 25 3.08 -15.17 3.55
C ALA A 25 4.36 -14.66 4.22
N ASN A 26 5.01 -13.64 3.64
CA ASN A 26 6.19 -13.00 4.23
C ASN A 26 5.89 -12.23 5.53
N THR A 27 4.66 -11.76 5.70
CA THR A 27 4.26 -10.98 6.87
C THR A 27 4.00 -11.85 8.09
N ILE A 28 3.27 -12.97 7.91
CA ILE A 28 2.81 -13.81 9.03
C ILE A 28 3.38 -15.23 9.02
N GLY A 29 4.14 -15.62 7.98
CA GLY A 29 4.74 -16.96 7.88
C GLY A 29 3.77 -18.07 7.47
N LEU A 30 2.53 -17.73 7.08
CA LEU A 30 1.52 -18.70 6.65
C LEU A 30 1.21 -18.52 5.16
N ASN A 31 1.14 -19.64 4.44
CA ASN A 31 0.61 -19.67 3.08
C ASN A 31 -0.91 -19.79 3.13
N ILE A 32 -1.59 -18.67 2.84
CA ILE A 32 -3.05 -18.60 2.77
C ILE A 32 -3.42 -18.47 1.30
N ASN A 33 -4.35 -19.29 0.82
CA ASN A 33 -4.89 -19.12 -0.53
C ASN A 33 -5.91 -17.96 -0.53
N LEU A 34 -5.45 -16.76 -0.86
CA LEU A 34 -6.29 -15.55 -0.83
C LEU A 34 -7.48 -15.64 -1.81
N GLN A 35 -7.36 -16.42 -2.89
CA GLN A 35 -8.44 -16.61 -3.86
C GLN A 35 -9.73 -17.16 -3.23
N GLU A 36 -9.60 -17.95 -2.17
CA GLU A 36 -10.76 -18.53 -1.47
C GLU A 36 -11.56 -17.49 -0.67
N TYR A 37 -10.97 -16.35 -0.37
CA TYR A 37 -11.58 -15.29 0.44
C TYR A 37 -12.06 -14.09 -0.39
N ILE A 38 -11.51 -13.91 -1.61
CA ILE A 38 -11.80 -12.74 -2.43
C ILE A 38 -12.81 -13.11 -3.50
N ASN A 39 -14.00 -12.51 -3.39
CA ASN A 39 -15.10 -12.73 -4.30
C ASN A 39 -15.72 -11.38 -4.68
N PRO A 40 -15.23 -10.73 -5.78
CA PRO A 40 -15.70 -9.41 -6.17
C PRO A 40 -17.21 -9.38 -6.39
N ILE A 41 -17.88 -8.35 -5.89
CA ILE A 41 -19.33 -8.22 -5.82
C ILE A 41 -19.94 -7.52 -7.03
N SER A 42 -19.13 -6.93 -7.90
CA SER A 42 -19.60 -6.23 -9.12
C SER A 42 -18.49 -6.15 -10.17
N GLU A 43 -18.85 -5.73 -11.39
CA GLU A 43 -17.92 -5.45 -12.48
C GLU A 43 -17.12 -4.15 -12.28
N GLU A 44 -17.60 -3.28 -11.41
CA GLU A 44 -16.98 -1.99 -11.16
C GLU A 44 -15.55 -2.12 -10.62
N LEU A 45 -14.77 -1.06 -10.81
CA LEU A 45 -13.47 -0.95 -10.19
C LEU A 45 -13.61 -0.86 -8.67
N LEU A 46 -13.18 -1.90 -7.97
CA LEU A 46 -13.26 -2.02 -6.52
C LEU A 46 -11.87 -2.02 -5.87
N ARG A 47 -11.82 -1.47 -4.69
CA ARG A 47 -10.75 -1.67 -3.72
C ARG A 47 -11.18 -2.74 -2.73
N CYS A 48 -10.62 -3.93 -2.86
CA CYS A 48 -10.79 -4.99 -1.88
C CYS A 48 -9.79 -4.77 -0.73
N LYS A 49 -10.29 -4.58 0.49
CA LYS A 49 -9.50 -4.51 1.71
C LYS A 49 -9.61 -5.84 2.44
N LEU A 50 -8.56 -6.63 2.40
CA LEU A 50 -8.47 -7.91 3.10
C LEU A 50 -7.66 -7.70 4.37
N ILE A 51 -8.27 -7.98 5.53
CA ILE A 51 -7.66 -7.85 6.85
C ILE A 51 -7.26 -9.23 7.33
N TYR A 52 -6.05 -9.35 7.90
CA TYR A 52 -5.52 -10.62 8.39
C TYR A 52 -4.62 -10.42 9.62
N ASP A 53 -4.43 -11.48 10.36
CA ASP A 53 -3.48 -11.57 11.48
C ASP A 53 -2.68 -12.88 11.42
N GLU A 54 -1.95 -13.19 12.47
CA GLU A 54 -1.15 -14.43 12.59
C GLU A 54 -1.96 -15.73 12.51
N ASN A 55 -3.29 -15.67 12.64
CA ASN A 55 -4.17 -16.83 12.56
C ASN A 55 -4.85 -16.99 11.20
N GLY A 56 -4.77 -15.97 10.34
CA GLY A 56 -5.34 -16.01 9.00
C GLY A 56 -6.16 -14.77 8.63
N VAL A 57 -7.08 -14.93 7.68
CA VAL A 57 -7.97 -13.85 7.23
C VAL A 57 -9.05 -13.57 8.26
N VAL A 58 -9.19 -12.30 8.63
CA VAL A 58 -10.15 -11.80 9.62
C VAL A 58 -11.39 -11.22 8.94
N ASP A 59 -11.20 -10.43 7.87
CA ASP A 59 -12.31 -9.75 7.19
C ASP A 59 -11.94 -9.39 5.74
N VAL A 60 -12.95 -9.28 4.88
CA VAL A 60 -12.81 -8.84 3.49
C VAL A 60 -13.89 -7.83 3.16
N LEU A 61 -13.49 -6.62 2.83
CA LEU A 61 -14.36 -5.48 2.57
C LEU A 61 -14.14 -4.98 1.14
N TYR A 62 -15.21 -4.53 0.47
CA TYR A 62 -15.15 -3.98 -0.88
C TYR A 62 -15.65 -2.54 -0.88
N PHE A 63 -14.89 -1.67 -1.54
CA PHE A 63 -15.23 -0.26 -1.70
C PHE A 63 -15.13 0.13 -3.16
N PRO A 64 -16.08 0.88 -3.72
CA PRO A 64 -15.89 1.54 -5.00
C PRO A 64 -14.61 2.36 -4.99
N TYR A 65 -13.80 2.23 -6.03
CA TYR A 65 -12.52 2.95 -6.09
C TYR A 65 -12.55 4.05 -7.14
N LYS A 66 -12.19 5.25 -6.71
CA LYS A 66 -11.92 6.37 -7.60
C LYS A 66 -10.46 6.79 -7.43
N LYS A 67 -9.71 6.81 -8.54
CA LYS A 67 -8.33 7.25 -8.53
C LYS A 67 -8.23 8.69 -8.02
N ARG A 68 -7.41 8.90 -7.01
CA ARG A 68 -7.10 10.25 -6.52
C ARG A 68 -6.22 10.98 -7.53
N GLU A 69 -6.53 12.25 -7.76
CA GLU A 69 -5.68 13.13 -8.51
C GLU A 69 -4.67 13.78 -7.55
N ILE A 70 -3.40 13.41 -7.69
CA ILE A 70 -2.31 13.91 -6.83
C ILE A 70 -1.36 14.70 -7.72
N LYS A 71 -1.28 16.01 -7.50
CA LYS A 71 -0.49 16.96 -8.29
C LYS A 71 0.61 17.64 -7.50
N SER A 72 0.51 17.66 -6.18
CA SER A 72 1.44 18.36 -5.30
C SER A 72 1.82 17.53 -4.09
N PHE A 73 3.07 17.68 -3.66
CA PHE A 73 3.65 16.93 -2.56
C PHE A 73 4.35 17.86 -1.58
N LYS A 74 4.17 17.60 -0.29
CA LYS A 74 4.99 18.17 0.78
C LYS A 74 6.09 17.18 1.14
N ILE A 75 7.33 17.63 1.20
CA ILE A 75 8.45 16.80 1.68
C ILE A 75 8.46 16.83 3.19
N ILE A 76 8.44 15.65 3.82
CA ILE A 76 8.46 15.45 5.26
C ILE A 76 9.65 14.58 5.63
N PHE A 77 10.45 15.03 6.58
CA PHE A 77 11.57 14.27 7.14
C PHE A 77 11.13 13.57 8.42
N ASP A 78 11.22 12.24 8.44
CA ASP A 78 10.94 11.44 9.63
C ASP A 78 11.88 10.22 9.65
N ASN A 79 12.90 10.28 10.51
CA ASN A 79 13.88 9.20 10.65
C ASN A 79 13.38 8.06 11.55
N GLU A 80 12.34 8.32 12.33
CA GLU A 80 11.81 7.34 13.31
C GLU A 80 10.64 6.53 12.77
N ILE A 81 10.12 6.85 11.57
CA ILE A 81 8.99 6.12 11.03
C ILE A 81 9.35 4.65 10.79
N GLU A 82 8.49 3.76 11.31
CA GLU A 82 8.56 2.32 11.09
C GLU A 82 7.25 1.84 10.47
N TYR A 83 7.32 1.35 9.22
CA TYR A 83 6.18 0.80 8.49
C TYR A 83 6.64 -0.31 7.52
N SER A 84 7.40 -1.28 8.05
CA SER A 84 7.99 -2.37 7.27
C SER A 84 6.98 -3.43 6.83
N LYS A 85 5.82 -3.48 7.47
CA LYS A 85 4.68 -4.33 7.12
C LYS A 85 3.44 -3.46 6.90
N LYS A 86 2.46 -4.00 6.19
CA LYS A 86 1.22 -3.28 5.90
C LYS A 86 0.25 -3.35 7.08
N TYR A 87 0.64 -2.69 8.17
CA TYR A 87 -0.13 -2.65 9.41
C TYR A 87 -1.52 -2.02 9.21
N LEU A 88 -2.55 -2.62 9.82
CA LEU A 88 -3.89 -2.04 9.83
C LEU A 88 -3.91 -0.70 10.59
N ASN A 89 -3.12 -0.59 11.65
CA ASN A 89 -2.90 0.68 12.33
C ASN A 89 -1.96 1.58 11.51
N ARG A 90 -2.53 2.65 10.97
CA ARG A 90 -1.83 3.63 10.13
C ARG A 90 -1.58 4.97 10.85
N ALA A 91 -1.79 5.05 12.16
CA ALA A 91 -1.77 6.31 12.90
C ALA A 91 -0.54 7.18 12.59
N LYS A 92 0.66 6.58 12.45
CA LYS A 92 1.88 7.33 12.12
C LYS A 92 1.87 7.88 10.69
N LEU A 93 1.41 7.10 9.71
CA LEU A 93 1.27 7.59 8.33
C LEU A 93 0.19 8.68 8.22
N ASP A 94 -0.90 8.53 8.94
CA ASP A 94 -1.99 9.50 8.97
C ASP A 94 -1.54 10.82 9.63
N GLU A 95 -0.73 10.75 10.70
CA GLU A 95 -0.08 11.92 11.31
C GLU A 95 0.82 12.66 10.30
N LEU A 96 1.61 11.94 9.51
CA LEU A 96 2.45 12.56 8.47
C LEU A 96 1.62 13.15 7.33
N TYR A 97 0.52 12.49 6.96
CA TYR A 97 -0.40 13.00 5.96
C TYR A 97 -1.03 14.34 6.36
N GLU A 98 -1.38 14.51 7.63
CA GLU A 98 -1.93 15.77 8.16
C GLU A 98 -0.94 16.95 8.03
N LYS A 99 0.37 16.67 7.91
CA LYS A 99 1.40 17.70 7.70
C LYS A 99 1.56 18.16 6.25
N LYS A 100 0.72 17.68 5.34
CA LYS A 100 0.80 18.01 3.89
C LYS A 100 0.48 19.48 3.56
N ASP A 101 -0.06 20.25 4.50
CA ASP A 101 -0.53 21.62 4.29
C ASP A 101 -1.53 21.67 3.10
N ASP A 102 -1.29 22.56 2.13
CA ASP A 102 -2.13 22.70 0.92
C ASP A 102 -1.78 21.69 -0.20
N CYS A 103 -0.81 20.80 0.02
CA CYS A 103 -0.46 19.77 -0.95
C CYS A 103 -1.45 18.59 -0.92
N ASP A 104 -1.41 17.77 -1.96
CA ASP A 104 -2.31 16.61 -2.08
C ASP A 104 -1.81 15.40 -1.30
N GLU A 105 -0.48 15.26 -1.14
CA GLU A 105 0.15 14.13 -0.49
C GLU A 105 1.52 14.55 0.07
N VAL A 106 2.17 13.64 0.80
CA VAL A 106 3.53 13.84 1.32
C VAL A 106 4.52 12.88 0.66
N ILE A 107 5.77 13.32 0.57
CA ILE A 107 6.92 12.45 0.29
C ILE A 107 7.72 12.32 1.57
N ILE A 108 7.90 11.09 2.04
CA ILE A 108 8.59 10.79 3.28
C ILE A 108 10.07 10.55 3.00
N ILE A 109 10.92 11.29 3.70
CA ILE A 109 12.37 11.12 3.68
C ILE A 109 12.82 10.57 5.02
N LYS A 110 13.40 9.37 5.00
CA LYS A 110 13.99 8.70 6.17
C LYS A 110 15.49 8.55 5.94
N ASN A 111 16.30 9.02 6.90
CA ASN A 111 17.76 8.94 6.85
C ASN A 111 18.34 9.50 5.53
N LYS A 112 17.83 10.64 5.06
CA LYS A 112 18.22 11.32 3.81
C LYS A 112 17.86 10.56 2.52
N ILE A 113 17.02 9.54 2.62
CA ILE A 113 16.58 8.74 1.46
C ILE A 113 15.08 8.97 1.24
N VAL A 114 14.69 9.25 -0.01
CA VAL A 114 13.29 9.27 -0.42
C VAL A 114 12.74 7.84 -0.30
N THR A 115 11.69 7.66 0.48
CA THR A 115 11.09 6.34 0.69
C THR A 115 9.74 6.19 -0.01
N ASP A 116 8.67 6.62 0.62
CA ASP A 116 7.30 6.40 0.20
C ASP A 116 6.49 7.71 0.28
N THR A 117 5.31 7.71 -0.32
CA THR A 117 4.19 8.55 0.13
C THR A 117 3.46 7.82 1.28
N THR A 118 2.33 8.35 1.74
CA THR A 118 1.53 7.62 2.76
C THR A 118 0.81 6.40 2.19
N ILE A 119 0.70 6.26 0.86
CA ILE A 119 -0.08 5.23 0.18
C ILE A 119 0.67 4.45 -0.90
N ALA A 120 1.85 4.92 -1.35
CA ALA A 120 2.53 4.35 -2.52
C ALA A 120 4.05 4.50 -2.44
N ASN A 121 4.76 3.60 -3.14
CA ASN A 121 6.16 3.81 -3.48
C ASN A 121 6.30 4.91 -4.55
N ILE A 122 7.52 5.42 -4.72
CA ILE A 122 7.81 6.55 -5.59
C ILE A 122 8.75 6.11 -6.71
N ALA A 123 8.40 6.47 -7.94
CA ALA A 123 9.29 6.43 -9.08
C ALA A 123 9.33 7.82 -9.73
N ILE A 124 10.51 8.26 -10.14
CA ILE A 124 10.76 9.58 -10.72
C ILE A 124 11.30 9.37 -12.13
N PHE A 125 10.72 10.08 -13.11
CA PHE A 125 11.25 10.11 -14.46
C PHE A 125 12.34 11.18 -14.55
N TYR A 126 13.55 10.76 -14.81
CA TYR A 126 14.72 11.65 -14.91
C TYR A 126 15.67 11.17 -16.01
N GLU A 127 16.16 12.10 -16.84
CA GLU A 127 17.10 11.80 -17.94
C GLU A 127 16.68 10.60 -18.81
N ASN A 128 15.41 10.58 -19.27
CA ASN A 128 14.80 9.53 -20.08
C ASN A 128 14.72 8.14 -19.41
N SER A 129 14.82 8.07 -18.10
CA SER A 129 14.73 6.81 -17.33
C SER A 129 13.84 6.96 -16.11
N TRP A 130 13.17 5.87 -15.75
CA TRP A 130 12.48 5.78 -14.47
C TRP A 130 13.45 5.31 -13.40
N ILE A 131 13.56 6.09 -12.34
CA ILE A 131 14.36 5.77 -11.17
C ILE A 131 13.49 5.64 -9.93
N THR A 132 13.81 4.72 -9.06
CA THR A 132 13.17 4.55 -7.76
C THR A 132 14.21 4.36 -6.67
N SER A 133 13.88 4.76 -5.46
CA SER A 133 14.78 4.57 -4.33
C SER A 133 15.05 3.07 -4.09
N LYS A 134 16.28 2.72 -3.76
CA LYS A 134 16.63 1.36 -3.35
C LYS A 134 15.89 0.93 -2.09
N ASN A 135 15.63 1.86 -1.19
CA ASN A 135 14.96 1.64 0.08
C ASN A 135 13.55 2.27 0.06
N CYS A 136 12.58 1.53 0.53
CA CYS A 136 11.22 1.99 0.80
C CYS A 136 10.82 1.58 2.21
N LEU A 137 9.75 2.17 2.73
CA LEU A 137 9.18 1.75 4.03
C LEU A 137 8.49 0.40 3.85
N LEU A 138 7.65 0.30 2.84
CA LEU A 138 6.89 -0.92 2.52
C LEU A 138 7.01 -1.22 1.02
N GLY A 139 7.47 -2.41 0.67
CA GLY A 139 7.46 -2.88 -0.72
C GLY A 139 6.04 -3.04 -1.25
N GLY A 140 5.66 -2.20 -2.22
CA GLY A 140 4.38 -2.30 -2.91
C GLY A 140 4.34 -3.47 -3.88
N THR A 141 3.14 -4.00 -4.12
CA THR A 141 2.92 -5.13 -5.06
C THR A 141 3.20 -4.76 -6.52
N THR A 142 3.09 -3.48 -6.88
CA THR A 142 3.44 -2.98 -8.22
C THR A 142 4.94 -2.74 -8.38
N ARG A 143 5.67 -2.56 -7.26
CA ARG A 143 7.12 -2.40 -7.25
C ARG A 143 7.85 -3.72 -7.44
N ALA A 144 7.26 -4.83 -7.01
CA ALA A 144 7.84 -6.17 -7.00
C ALA A 144 8.12 -6.72 -8.41
#